data_76d895e599a523f0f3c44e6bbf16b405
#
_entry.id   76d895e599a523f0f3c44e6bbf16b405
#
_cell.length_a   1.000
_cell.length_b   1.000
_cell.length_c   1.000
_cell.angle_alpha   90.00
_cell.angle_beta   90.00
_cell.angle_gamma   90.00
#
_symmetry.space_group_name_H-M   'P 1'
#
loop_
_entity.id
_entity.type
_entity.pdbx_description
1 polymer ?
#
loop_
_entity_poly.entity_id
_entity_poly.type
_entity_poly.pdbx_seq_one_letter_code
_entity_poly.pdbx_strand_id
1 'polypeptide(L)'
;NINFDRLRFISERSELGEEREALLSITLPEERGIFLKFCSLIDNINVTEFNYRISDDSTANLFVGIQVKDKIEGKIVIDKLRNEGFIVNDLTNDELSKLHVRHMVGGSSNLAINERIYRFEFPERPGALMKFLSSMNSSWNISLFHYRNHGSDTGRIMVGLQVPPKETNDLNIFLKSLGYNYVNETKNTAYNLFLK
;
A
#
# COMPACT_ATOMS: atom_id res chain seq x y z
N ASN A 1 31.81 -12.43 1.87
CA ASN A 1 30.38 -12.62 1.76
C ASN A 1 29.69 -11.38 2.34
N ILE A 2 29.09 -10.58 1.49
CA ILE A 2 28.28 -9.44 1.91
C ILE A 2 26.93 -10.03 2.37
N ASN A 3 26.56 -9.78 3.64
CA ASN A 3 25.24 -10.13 4.14
C ASN A 3 24.25 -9.05 3.68
N PHE A 4 23.48 -9.34 2.65
CA PHE A 4 22.50 -8.39 2.06
C PHE A 4 21.42 -7.97 3.06
N ASP A 5 21.00 -8.87 3.95
CA ASP A 5 20.01 -8.52 5.00
C ASP A 5 20.58 -7.49 5.98
N ARG A 6 21.87 -7.58 6.27
CA ARG A 6 22.55 -6.63 7.14
C ARG A 6 22.72 -5.25 6.48
N LEU A 7 23.03 -5.23 5.17
CA LEU A 7 23.10 -3.99 4.40
C LEU A 7 21.73 -3.31 4.34
N ARG A 8 20.70 -4.08 4.07
CA ARG A 8 19.32 -3.61 4.05
C ARG A 8 18.91 -3.02 5.39
N PHE A 9 19.18 -3.73 6.49
CA PHE A 9 18.90 -3.26 7.84
C PHE A 9 19.64 -1.95 8.17
N ILE A 10 20.89 -1.82 7.76
CA ILE A 10 21.68 -0.59 7.95
C ILE A 10 21.09 0.55 7.12
N SER A 11 20.75 0.31 5.86
CA SER A 11 20.14 1.33 4.98
C SER A 11 18.82 1.85 5.52
N GLU A 12 17.92 0.94 5.90
CA GLU A 12 16.62 1.30 6.49
C GLU A 12 16.77 2.11 7.79
N ARG A 13 17.74 1.77 8.63
CA ARG A 13 18.02 2.55 9.85
C ARG A 13 18.71 3.88 9.56
N SER A 14 19.50 3.97 8.51
CA SER A 14 20.13 5.22 8.09
C SER A 14 19.09 6.24 7.63
N GLU A 15 18.14 5.83 6.78
CA GLU A 15 17.06 6.72 6.32
C GLU A 15 16.18 7.21 7.47
N LEU A 16 15.80 6.31 8.40
CA LEU A 16 15.07 6.67 9.62
C LEU A 16 15.92 7.55 10.57
N GLY A 17 17.22 7.26 10.70
CA GLY A 17 18.15 8.01 11.53
C GLY A 17 18.46 9.40 10.99
N GLU A 18 18.40 9.59 9.68
CA GLU A 18 18.53 10.88 9.00
C GLU A 18 17.21 11.66 8.91
N GLU A 19 16.13 11.09 9.49
CA GLU A 19 14.78 11.70 9.47
C GLU A 19 14.22 11.97 8.05
N ARG A 20 14.64 11.13 7.10
CA ARG A 20 14.21 11.20 5.70
C ARG A 20 13.02 10.32 5.35
N GLU A 21 12.49 9.60 6.31
CA GLU A 21 11.28 8.81 6.18
C GLU A 21 10.30 9.17 7.31
N ALA A 22 9.05 9.38 6.97
CA ALA A 22 7.96 9.48 7.93
C ALA A 22 7.07 8.24 7.83
N LEU A 23 6.75 7.62 8.96
CA LEU A 23 5.83 6.50 9.08
C LEU A 23 4.51 7.00 9.65
N LEU A 24 3.42 6.73 8.95
CA LEU A 24 2.10 7.27 9.27
C LEU A 24 1.08 6.13 9.39
N SER A 25 0.20 6.24 10.37
CA SER A 25 -1.09 5.54 10.36
C SER A 25 -2.16 6.52 9.90
N ILE A 26 -2.97 6.12 8.93
CA ILE A 26 -4.02 6.96 8.37
C ILE A 26 -5.32 6.19 8.45
N THR A 27 -6.31 6.74 9.15
CA THR A 27 -7.65 6.17 9.21
C THR A 27 -8.56 6.91 8.23
N LEU A 28 -9.19 6.15 7.36
CA LEU A 28 -10.11 6.60 6.32
C LEU A 28 -11.48 5.96 6.54
N PRO A 29 -12.58 6.55 6.06
CA PRO A 29 -13.82 5.79 5.91
C PRO A 29 -13.64 4.65 4.90
N GLU A 30 -14.24 3.48 5.16
CA GLU A 30 -14.20 2.33 4.22
C GLU A 30 -15.18 2.56 3.08
N GLU A 31 -14.82 3.46 2.18
CA GLU A 31 -15.63 3.89 1.04
C GLU A 31 -14.91 3.68 -0.27
N ARG A 32 -15.68 3.34 -1.31
CA ARG A 32 -15.13 3.20 -2.66
C ARG A 32 -14.51 4.50 -3.14
N GLY A 33 -13.35 4.42 -3.75
CA GLY A 33 -12.61 5.58 -4.26
C GLY A 33 -11.80 6.37 -3.23
N ILE A 34 -11.92 6.05 -1.93
CA ILE A 34 -11.16 6.74 -0.88
C ILE A 34 -9.65 6.58 -1.05
N PHE A 35 -9.20 5.42 -1.50
CA PHE A 35 -7.78 5.18 -1.83
C PHE A 35 -7.30 6.11 -2.94
N LEU A 36 -8.10 6.29 -3.99
CA LEU A 36 -7.76 7.20 -5.08
C LEU A 36 -7.67 8.65 -4.59
N LYS A 37 -8.63 9.09 -3.76
CA LYS A 37 -8.60 10.41 -3.12
C LYS A 37 -7.33 10.58 -2.28
N PHE A 38 -7.04 9.63 -1.39
CA PHE A 38 -5.84 9.67 -0.56
C PHE A 38 -4.55 9.74 -1.40
N CYS A 39 -4.41 8.85 -2.38
CA CYS A 39 -3.23 8.81 -3.23
C CYS A 39 -3.04 10.08 -4.06
N SER A 40 -4.14 10.76 -4.47
CA SER A 40 -4.04 12.04 -5.18
C SER A 40 -3.43 13.16 -4.33
N LEU A 41 -3.58 13.10 -3.00
CA LEU A 41 -2.99 14.08 -2.08
C LEU A 41 -1.49 13.89 -1.89
N ILE A 42 -0.99 12.68 -2.09
CA ILE A 42 0.42 12.31 -1.93
C ILE A 42 1.11 11.96 -3.26
N ASP A 43 0.49 12.25 -4.42
CA ASP A 43 0.98 11.82 -5.74
C ASP A 43 2.40 12.28 -6.07
N ASN A 44 2.82 13.42 -5.54
CA ASN A 44 4.17 13.97 -5.72
C ASN A 44 5.17 13.53 -4.62
N ILE A 45 4.74 12.66 -3.70
CA ILE A 45 5.56 12.18 -2.60
C ILE A 45 5.98 10.75 -2.89
N ASN A 46 7.24 10.44 -2.70
CA ASN A 46 7.73 9.08 -2.85
C ASN A 46 7.24 8.23 -1.68
N VAL A 47 6.39 7.24 -1.98
CA VAL A 47 5.87 6.28 -0.99
C VAL A 47 6.89 5.16 -0.84
N THR A 48 7.37 4.94 0.39
CA THR A 48 8.31 3.87 0.72
C THR A 48 7.59 2.58 1.09
N GLU A 49 6.44 2.70 1.73
CA GLU A 49 5.59 1.58 2.14
C GLU A 49 4.11 1.95 2.07
N PHE A 50 3.29 0.97 1.74
CA PHE A 50 1.84 1.11 1.78
C PHE A 50 1.22 -0.24 2.13
N ASN A 51 0.65 -0.36 3.33
CA ASN A 51 0.02 -1.58 3.79
C ASN A 51 -1.43 -1.32 4.19
N TYR A 52 -2.31 -2.13 3.66
CA TYR A 52 -3.73 -2.12 3.97
C TYR A 52 -4.30 -3.54 3.90
N ARG A 53 -5.18 -3.86 4.83
CA ARG A 53 -6.05 -5.03 4.81
C ARG A 53 -7.43 -4.64 5.32
N ILE A 54 -8.48 -5.00 4.58
CA ILE A 54 -9.85 -4.80 5.04
C ILE A 54 -10.09 -5.60 6.32
N SER A 55 -10.48 -4.91 7.39
CA SER A 55 -10.69 -5.51 8.71
C SER A 55 -11.95 -4.99 9.40
N ASP A 56 -12.49 -3.88 8.91
CA ASP A 56 -13.68 -3.22 9.41
C ASP A 56 -14.51 -2.74 8.21
N ASP A 57 -15.82 -2.65 8.34
CA ASP A 57 -16.73 -2.24 7.26
C ASP A 57 -17.00 -0.73 7.24
N SER A 58 -16.53 -0.02 8.24
CA SER A 58 -16.72 1.41 8.41
C SER A 58 -15.43 2.22 8.23
N THR A 59 -14.29 1.65 8.61
CA THR A 59 -13.00 2.33 8.62
C THR A 59 -11.88 1.49 8.04
N ALA A 60 -11.03 2.14 7.23
CA ALA A 60 -9.79 1.60 6.70
C ALA A 60 -8.59 2.19 7.47
N ASN A 61 -7.73 1.34 8.01
CA ASN A 61 -6.47 1.74 8.62
C ASN A 61 -5.32 1.41 7.71
N LEU A 62 -4.64 2.45 7.21
CA LEU A 62 -3.48 2.33 6.34
C LEU A 62 -2.20 2.57 7.14
N PHE A 63 -1.19 1.76 6.88
CA PHE A 63 0.16 2.03 7.29
C PHE A 63 0.95 2.52 6.08
N VAL A 64 1.48 3.74 6.14
CA VAL A 64 2.14 4.40 5.00
C VAL A 64 3.50 4.94 5.42
N GLY A 65 4.53 4.57 4.70
CA GLY A 65 5.84 5.21 4.75
C GLY A 65 5.99 6.20 3.59
N ILE A 66 6.51 7.37 3.87
CA ILE A 66 6.78 8.41 2.86
C ILE A 66 8.20 8.94 3.01
N GLN A 67 8.85 9.17 1.87
CA GLN A 67 10.14 9.85 1.86
C GLN A 67 9.93 11.35 2.05
N VAL A 68 10.69 11.92 2.97
CA VAL A 68 10.68 13.35 3.28
C VAL A 68 12.12 13.87 3.33
N LYS A 69 12.31 15.18 3.18
CA LYS A 69 13.64 15.83 3.29
C LYS A 69 14.07 15.96 4.74
N ASP A 70 13.10 16.24 5.61
CA ASP A 70 13.30 16.47 7.03
C ASP A 70 11.97 16.36 7.80
N LYS A 71 12.01 16.51 9.13
CA LYS A 71 10.83 16.52 10.00
C LYS A 71 9.81 17.60 9.66
N ILE A 72 10.25 18.75 9.12
CA ILE A 72 9.35 19.87 8.82
C ILE A 72 8.46 19.48 7.65
N GLU A 73 9.03 18.91 6.58
CA GLU A 73 8.26 18.42 5.44
C GLU A 73 7.28 17.31 5.86
N GLY A 74 7.72 16.36 6.71
CA GLY A 74 6.84 15.32 7.27
C GLY A 74 5.63 15.92 7.99
N LYS A 75 5.85 16.94 8.82
CA LYS A 75 4.77 17.63 9.52
C LYS A 75 3.82 18.36 8.56
N ILE A 76 4.34 19.00 7.52
CA ILE A 76 3.52 19.67 6.48
C ILE A 76 2.59 18.67 5.81
N VAL A 77 3.09 17.47 5.47
CA VAL A 77 2.28 16.41 4.86
C VAL A 77 1.19 15.92 5.82
N ILE A 78 1.53 15.68 7.09
CA ILE A 78 0.57 15.30 8.13
C ILE A 78 -0.54 16.33 8.28
N ASP A 79 -0.18 17.61 8.40
CA ASP A 79 -1.14 18.70 8.56
C ASP A 79 -2.02 18.87 7.30
N LYS A 80 -1.46 18.70 6.10
CA LYS A 80 -2.23 18.66 4.85
C LYS A 80 -3.29 17.56 4.86
N LEU A 81 -2.91 16.34 5.22
CA LEU A 81 -3.83 15.21 5.27
C LEU A 81 -4.93 15.40 6.33
N ARG A 82 -4.58 15.95 7.49
CA ARG A 82 -5.56 16.29 8.54
C ARG A 82 -6.55 17.35 8.11
N ASN A 83 -6.11 18.37 7.38
CA ASN A 83 -6.96 19.41 6.83
C ASN A 83 -7.95 18.88 5.78
N GLU A 84 -7.61 17.79 5.11
CA GLU A 84 -8.50 17.06 4.19
C GLU A 84 -9.48 16.09 4.90
N GLY A 85 -9.46 16.06 6.23
CA GLY A 85 -10.36 15.31 7.07
C GLY A 85 -9.89 13.90 7.44
N PHE A 86 -8.64 13.54 7.15
CA PHE A 86 -8.09 12.25 7.55
C PHE A 86 -7.59 12.26 9.00
N ILE A 87 -7.79 11.15 9.69
CA ILE A 87 -7.16 10.94 11.01
C ILE A 87 -5.77 10.41 10.77
N VAL A 88 -4.75 11.17 11.15
CA VAL A 88 -3.33 10.83 10.92
C VAL A 88 -2.57 10.78 12.22
N ASN A 89 -1.92 9.64 12.50
CA ASN A 89 -0.96 9.49 13.59
C ASN A 89 0.46 9.40 13.02
N ASP A 90 1.37 10.17 13.61
CA ASP A 90 2.79 10.09 13.31
C ASP A 90 3.41 8.92 14.09
N LEU A 91 3.86 7.90 13.38
CA LEU A 91 4.49 6.69 13.91
C LEU A 91 6.01 6.67 13.65
N THR A 92 6.57 7.77 13.17
CA THR A 92 7.99 7.86 12.77
C THR A 92 8.93 7.48 13.90
N ASN A 93 8.55 7.76 15.15
CA ASN A 93 9.35 7.42 16.33
C ASN A 93 8.83 6.19 17.11
N ASP A 94 7.80 5.51 16.59
CA ASP A 94 7.25 4.31 17.23
C ASP A 94 8.06 3.07 16.88
N GLU A 95 8.74 2.48 17.87
CA GLU A 95 9.60 1.31 17.69
C GLU A 95 8.82 0.06 17.26
N LEU A 96 7.58 -0.12 17.71
CA LEU A 96 6.73 -1.23 17.28
C LEU A 96 6.46 -1.14 15.76
N SER A 97 6.15 0.05 15.28
CA SER A 97 5.91 0.32 13.86
C SER A 97 7.17 0.07 13.03
N LYS A 98 8.32 0.56 13.45
CA LYS A 98 9.60 0.42 12.75
C LYS A 98 10.08 -1.04 12.65
N LEU A 99 9.89 -1.81 13.70
CA LEU A 99 10.47 -3.15 13.81
C LEU A 99 9.52 -4.28 13.42
N HIS A 100 8.20 -4.05 13.51
CA HIS A 100 7.22 -5.11 13.33
C HIS A 100 6.07 -4.75 12.38
N VAL A 101 5.33 -3.66 12.63
CA VAL A 101 4.12 -3.35 11.86
C VAL A 101 4.42 -3.15 10.38
N ARG A 102 5.52 -2.49 10.04
CA ARG A 102 5.97 -2.27 8.65
C ARG A 102 6.21 -3.56 7.84
N HIS A 103 6.37 -4.70 8.51
CA HIS A 103 6.59 -6.00 7.86
C HIS A 103 5.31 -6.84 7.74
N MET A 104 4.19 -6.35 8.25
CA MET A 104 2.92 -7.06 8.21
C MET A 104 2.24 -6.89 6.86
N VAL A 105 1.75 -7.99 6.31
CA VAL A 105 0.93 -8.01 5.08
C VAL A 105 -0.57 -7.96 5.43
N GLY A 106 -0.90 -8.01 6.69
CA GLY A 106 -2.24 -8.25 7.20
C GLY A 106 -2.48 -9.74 7.46
N GLY A 107 -3.71 -10.11 7.71
CA GLY A 107 -4.15 -11.49 7.99
C GLY A 107 -5.39 -11.86 7.20
N SER A 108 -6.06 -12.93 7.61
CA SER A 108 -7.35 -13.30 7.06
C SER A 108 -8.43 -12.26 7.43
N SER A 109 -9.41 -12.08 6.55
CA SER A 109 -10.53 -11.18 6.79
C SER A 109 -11.82 -11.76 6.23
N ASN A 110 -12.84 -11.87 7.09
CA ASN A 110 -14.18 -12.31 6.70
C ASN A 110 -14.90 -11.30 5.79
N LEU A 111 -14.40 -10.06 5.70
CA LEU A 111 -14.95 -9.01 4.86
C LEU A 111 -14.41 -9.07 3.42
N ALA A 112 -13.37 -9.85 3.16
CA ALA A 112 -12.76 -9.99 1.84
C ALA A 112 -13.56 -10.94 0.92
N ILE A 113 -14.83 -10.61 0.64
CA ILE A 113 -15.76 -11.43 -0.15
C ILE A 113 -15.38 -11.35 -1.63
N ASN A 114 -15.38 -12.49 -2.34
CA ASN A 114 -15.02 -12.60 -3.77
C ASN A 114 -13.62 -12.03 -4.07
N GLU A 115 -12.73 -12.12 -3.12
CA GLU A 115 -11.38 -11.60 -3.25
C GLU A 115 -10.56 -12.36 -4.30
N ARG A 116 -9.85 -11.60 -5.12
CA ARG A 116 -8.85 -12.11 -6.07
C ARG A 116 -7.52 -11.40 -5.81
N ILE A 117 -6.49 -12.20 -5.60
CA ILE A 117 -5.15 -11.69 -5.27
C ILE A 117 -4.28 -11.69 -6.51
N TYR A 118 -3.64 -10.55 -6.74
CA TYR A 118 -2.66 -10.36 -7.81
C TYR A 118 -1.37 -9.77 -7.26
N ARG A 119 -0.27 -10.23 -7.80
CA ARG A 119 1.04 -9.64 -7.59
C ARG A 119 1.46 -8.95 -8.88
N PHE A 120 1.79 -7.65 -8.80
CA PHE A 120 2.19 -6.82 -9.93
C PHE A 120 3.65 -6.39 -9.80
N GLU A 121 4.26 -6.11 -10.95
CA GLU A 121 5.51 -5.37 -11.06
C GLU A 121 5.20 -4.00 -11.65
N PHE A 122 5.28 -2.96 -10.80
CA PHE A 122 5.09 -1.58 -11.19
C PHE A 122 6.44 -0.89 -11.42
N PRO A 123 6.55 0.03 -12.40
CA PRO A 123 7.71 0.89 -12.48
C PRO A 123 7.76 1.79 -11.24
N GLU A 124 8.94 1.90 -10.62
CA GLU A 124 9.20 2.81 -9.50
C GLU A 124 9.28 4.26 -10.00
N ARG A 125 8.12 4.84 -10.31
CA ARG A 125 7.99 6.22 -10.75
C ARG A 125 6.69 6.82 -10.24
N PRO A 126 6.66 8.14 -9.97
CA PRO A 126 5.45 8.85 -9.60
C PRO A 126 4.31 8.58 -10.60
N GLY A 127 3.10 8.48 -10.10
CA GLY A 127 1.89 8.27 -10.90
C GLY A 127 1.57 6.82 -11.29
N ALA A 128 2.46 5.84 -11.08
CA ALA A 128 2.17 4.44 -11.43
C ALA A 128 0.99 3.88 -10.60
N LEU A 129 0.97 4.15 -9.29
CA LEU A 129 -0.13 3.79 -8.40
C LEU A 129 -1.42 4.54 -8.78
N MET A 130 -1.33 5.83 -9.08
CA MET A 130 -2.48 6.64 -9.53
C MET A 130 -3.08 6.09 -10.83
N LYS A 131 -2.24 5.71 -11.80
CA LYS A 131 -2.70 5.07 -13.04
C LYS A 131 -3.47 3.77 -12.75
N PHE A 132 -2.96 2.93 -11.84
CA PHE A 132 -3.63 1.70 -11.42
C PHE A 132 -5.01 2.01 -10.82
N LEU A 133 -5.07 2.89 -9.81
CA LEU A 133 -6.30 3.22 -9.10
C LEU A 133 -7.34 3.91 -9.99
N SER A 134 -6.93 4.83 -10.85
CA SER A 134 -7.83 5.55 -11.76
C SER A 134 -8.38 4.70 -12.89
N SER A 135 -7.68 3.61 -13.24
CA SER A 135 -8.13 2.66 -14.26
C SER A 135 -9.06 1.58 -13.71
N MET A 136 -9.16 1.46 -12.39
CA MET A 136 -9.96 0.44 -11.72
C MET A 136 -11.46 0.72 -11.87
N ASN A 137 -12.28 -0.32 -12.05
CA ASN A 137 -13.73 -0.18 -12.06
C ASN A 137 -14.24 0.31 -10.70
N SER A 138 -15.07 1.33 -10.68
CA SER A 138 -15.64 1.93 -9.47
C SER A 138 -16.54 0.98 -8.65
N SER A 139 -16.98 -0.14 -9.25
CA SER A 139 -17.75 -1.17 -8.53
C SER A 139 -16.89 -2.10 -7.66
N TRP A 140 -15.57 -2.10 -7.89
CA TRP A 140 -14.64 -2.97 -7.15
C TRP A 140 -14.09 -2.27 -5.93
N ASN A 141 -13.77 -3.07 -4.90
CA ASN A 141 -13.08 -2.57 -3.70
C ASN A 141 -11.71 -3.22 -3.58
N ILE A 142 -10.76 -2.48 -3.01
CA ILE A 142 -9.46 -3.01 -2.62
C ILE A 142 -9.63 -3.60 -1.21
N SER A 143 -9.34 -4.87 -1.07
CA SER A 143 -9.40 -5.59 0.20
C SER A 143 -8.03 -5.83 0.84
N LEU A 144 -6.99 -5.76 0.03
CA LEU A 144 -5.59 -5.86 0.44
C LEU A 144 -4.73 -5.00 -0.47
N PHE A 145 -3.79 -4.27 0.11
CA PHE A 145 -2.73 -3.61 -0.64
C PHE A 145 -1.44 -3.69 0.15
N HIS A 146 -0.42 -4.26 -0.44
CA HIS A 146 0.90 -4.35 0.16
C HIS A 146 1.96 -3.94 -0.85
N TYR A 147 2.65 -2.87 -0.52
CA TYR A 147 3.76 -2.33 -1.28
C TYR A 147 4.91 -1.97 -0.35
N ARG A 148 6.11 -2.27 -0.78
CA ARG A 148 7.34 -1.84 -0.14
C ARG A 148 8.40 -1.54 -1.18
N ASN A 149 8.98 -0.35 -1.12
CA ASN A 149 10.12 0.02 -1.95
C ASN A 149 11.36 -0.76 -1.49
N HIS A 150 12.00 -1.44 -2.42
CA HIS A 150 13.23 -2.21 -2.18
C HIS A 150 14.45 -1.58 -2.85
N GLY A 151 14.35 -0.34 -3.34
CA GLY A 151 15.44 0.37 -4.03
C GLY A 151 15.74 -0.21 -5.42
N SER A 152 14.79 -0.89 -6.05
CA SER A 152 14.90 -1.37 -7.43
C SER A 152 14.06 -0.50 -8.37
N ASP A 153 14.33 -0.55 -9.68
CA ASP A 153 13.57 0.21 -10.69
C ASP A 153 12.12 -0.27 -10.84
N THR A 154 11.76 -1.36 -10.20
CA THR A 154 10.41 -1.95 -10.21
C THR A 154 9.94 -2.27 -8.80
N GLY A 155 8.77 -1.71 -8.41
CA GLY A 155 8.06 -2.03 -7.19
C GLY A 155 7.25 -3.31 -7.33
N ARG A 156 7.30 -4.16 -6.30
CA ARG A 156 6.47 -5.36 -6.22
C ARG A 156 5.28 -5.08 -5.31
N ILE A 157 4.09 -5.17 -5.90
CA ILE A 157 2.84 -4.85 -5.22
C ILE A 157 1.98 -6.10 -5.16
N MET A 158 1.38 -6.36 -4.01
CA MET A 158 0.32 -7.34 -3.88
C MET A 158 -1.00 -6.62 -3.64
N VAL A 159 -2.01 -6.95 -4.46
CA VAL A 159 -3.34 -6.33 -4.39
C VAL A 159 -4.41 -7.40 -4.29
N GLY A 160 -5.31 -7.25 -3.33
CA GLY A 160 -6.57 -7.97 -3.25
C GLY A 160 -7.70 -7.09 -3.78
N LEU A 161 -8.45 -7.63 -4.73
CA LEU A 161 -9.60 -6.97 -5.34
C LEU A 161 -10.86 -7.78 -5.06
N GLN A 162 -11.89 -7.13 -4.54
CA GLN A 162 -13.23 -7.70 -4.41
C GLN A 162 -13.99 -7.51 -5.73
N VAL A 163 -14.06 -8.57 -6.52
CA VAL A 163 -14.67 -8.54 -7.85
C VAL A 163 -15.83 -9.51 -7.92
N PRO A 164 -17.05 -9.03 -8.20
CA PRO A 164 -18.20 -9.92 -8.38
C PRO A 164 -17.92 -10.99 -9.45
N PRO A 165 -18.33 -12.25 -9.28
CA PRO A 165 -18.06 -13.34 -10.23
C PRO A 165 -18.50 -13.03 -11.66
N LYS A 166 -19.61 -12.29 -11.84
CA LYS A 166 -20.14 -11.86 -13.13
C LYS A 166 -19.23 -10.88 -13.89
N GLU A 167 -18.33 -10.19 -13.20
CA GLU A 167 -17.42 -9.17 -13.74
C GLU A 167 -16.01 -9.72 -14.01
N THR A 168 -15.86 -11.05 -14.12
CA THR A 168 -14.55 -11.68 -14.40
C THR A 168 -13.95 -11.24 -15.74
N ASN A 169 -14.80 -11.03 -16.77
CA ASN A 169 -14.33 -10.56 -18.09
C ASN A 169 -13.81 -9.12 -18.00
N ASP A 170 -14.50 -8.25 -17.27
CA ASP A 170 -14.10 -6.84 -17.09
C ASP A 170 -12.77 -6.77 -16.34
N LEU A 171 -12.58 -7.63 -15.32
CA LEU A 171 -11.31 -7.78 -14.64
C LEU A 171 -10.17 -8.18 -15.59
N ASN A 172 -10.40 -9.14 -16.49
CA ASN A 172 -9.39 -9.56 -17.45
C ASN A 172 -9.04 -8.43 -18.44
N ILE A 173 -10.03 -7.63 -18.86
CA ILE A 173 -9.82 -6.45 -19.71
C ILE A 173 -8.99 -5.41 -18.95
N PHE A 174 -9.35 -5.10 -17.70
CA PHE A 174 -8.61 -4.19 -16.83
C PHE A 174 -7.14 -4.61 -16.68
N LEU A 175 -6.89 -5.88 -16.30
CA LEU A 175 -5.54 -6.40 -16.12
C LEU A 175 -4.67 -6.25 -17.38
N LYS A 176 -5.25 -6.52 -18.55
CA LYS A 176 -4.56 -6.34 -19.83
C LYS A 176 -4.30 -4.87 -20.17
N SER A 177 -5.26 -3.98 -19.87
CA SER A 177 -5.15 -2.55 -20.18
C SER A 177 -4.10 -1.83 -19.34
N LEU A 178 -3.80 -2.33 -18.13
CA LEU A 178 -2.75 -1.78 -17.27
C LEU A 178 -1.36 -1.86 -17.92
N GLY A 179 -1.09 -2.92 -18.69
CA GLY A 179 0.21 -3.14 -19.34
C GLY A 179 1.35 -3.47 -18.36
N TYR A 180 1.04 -3.86 -17.15
CA TYR A 180 2.02 -4.30 -16.13
C TYR A 180 2.10 -5.83 -16.11
N ASN A 181 3.28 -6.36 -15.79
CA ASN A 181 3.43 -7.77 -15.50
C ASN A 181 2.66 -8.10 -14.22
N TYR A 182 1.88 -9.19 -14.26
CA TYR A 182 1.17 -9.65 -13.08
C TYR A 182 1.10 -11.18 -12.99
N VAL A 183 0.93 -11.66 -11.77
CA VAL A 183 0.67 -13.06 -11.45
C VAL A 183 -0.60 -13.16 -10.63
N ASN A 184 -1.50 -14.06 -11.01
CA ASN A 184 -2.69 -14.36 -10.22
C ASN A 184 -2.32 -15.32 -9.09
N GLU A 185 -2.40 -14.86 -7.85
CA GLU A 185 -2.05 -15.59 -6.63
C GLU A 185 -3.27 -16.10 -5.86
N THR A 186 -4.49 -15.97 -6.41
CA THR A 186 -5.74 -16.37 -5.73
C THR A 186 -5.77 -17.85 -5.29
N LYS A 187 -5.01 -18.72 -6.01
CA LYS A 187 -4.87 -20.14 -5.68
C LYS A 187 -3.57 -20.46 -4.94
N ASN A 188 -2.77 -19.47 -4.61
CA ASN A 188 -1.49 -19.66 -3.93
C ASN A 188 -1.73 -20.23 -2.52
N THR A 189 -0.91 -21.22 -2.14
CA THR A 189 -1.04 -21.89 -0.85
C THR A 189 -0.81 -20.94 0.33
N ALA A 190 0.19 -20.05 0.24
CA ALA A 190 0.46 -19.08 1.30
C ALA A 190 -0.71 -18.11 1.48
N TYR A 191 -1.29 -17.62 0.39
CA TYR A 191 -2.51 -16.80 0.46
C TYR A 191 -3.64 -17.55 1.18
N ASN A 192 -3.93 -18.78 0.78
CA ASN A 192 -5.05 -19.56 1.34
C ASN A 192 -4.85 -19.92 2.82
N LEU A 193 -3.60 -20.04 3.29
CA LEU A 193 -3.30 -20.40 4.68
C LEU A 193 -3.22 -19.19 5.61
N PHE A 194 -2.78 -18.04 5.12
CA PHE A 194 -2.41 -16.91 5.99
C PHE A 194 -3.18 -15.62 5.73
N LEU A 195 -3.82 -15.46 4.58
CA LEU A 195 -4.44 -14.20 4.18
C LEU A 195 -5.92 -14.32 3.80
N LYS A 196 -6.43 -15.55 3.60
CA LYS A 196 -7.83 -15.78 3.24
C LYS A 196 -8.71 -16.05 4.46
#